data_4016195c01c2cc7d9d3eb8875b8f3bdc
#
_entry.id   4016195c01c2cc7d9d3eb8875b8f3bdc
#
_cell.length_a   1.000
_cell.length_b   1.000
_cell.length_c   1.000
_cell.angle_alpha   90.00
_cell.angle_beta   90.00
_cell.angle_gamma   90.00
#
_symmetry.space_group_name_H-M   'P 1'
#
loop_
_entity.id
_entity.type
_entity.pdbx_description
1 polymer ?
#
loop_
_entity_poly.entity_id
_entity_poly.type
_entity_poly.pdbx_seq_one_letter_code
_entity_poly.pdbx_strand_id
1 'polypeptide(L)'
;MTFTKNDDRNTKMSERLTKHEIREGVFLLLYQNEISGTDIDELAGACEEAYEMAVTGETVKTAKAVAEKYDELDAVIAEYSETREVSRIPKVNKTILRLAIYEINYRGDKIPPKAAVNEAVELAKKYAEKKDSSFINGVLGNYIRKTGKDAD
;
A
#
# COMPACT_ATOMS: atom_id res chain seq x y z
N MET A 1 -9.71 -33.19 -5.43
CA MET A 1 -9.29 -32.94 -4.08
C MET A 1 -8.18 -31.94 -3.88
N THR A 2 -7.73 -31.34 -4.96
CA THR A 2 -6.79 -30.24 -4.91
C THR A 2 -7.37 -28.99 -4.26
N PHE A 3 -8.68 -28.83 -4.31
CA PHE A 3 -9.38 -27.68 -3.73
C PHE A 3 -9.21 -27.56 -2.22
N THR A 4 -9.42 -28.67 -1.50
CA THR A 4 -9.35 -28.65 -0.03
C THR A 4 -7.96 -28.34 0.46
N LYS A 5 -6.93 -28.87 -0.21
CA LYS A 5 -5.54 -28.61 0.16
C LYS A 5 -5.12 -27.16 -0.11
N ASN A 6 -5.64 -26.58 -1.20
CA ASN A 6 -5.34 -25.18 -1.52
C ASN A 6 -6.00 -24.21 -0.52
N ASP A 7 -7.24 -24.51 -0.13
CA ASP A 7 -7.95 -23.72 0.86
C ASP A 7 -7.26 -23.79 2.23
N ASP A 8 -6.83 -24.98 2.63
CA ASP A 8 -6.11 -25.17 3.89
C ASP A 8 -4.77 -24.43 3.89
N ARG A 9 -4.06 -24.46 2.76
CA ARG A 9 -2.81 -23.72 2.63
C ARG A 9 -3.01 -22.23 2.68
N ASN A 10 -4.02 -21.72 2.00
CA ASN A 10 -4.35 -20.30 2.02
C ASN A 10 -4.70 -19.84 3.43
N THR A 11 -5.52 -20.60 4.15
CA THR A 11 -5.88 -20.27 5.51
C THR A 11 -4.65 -20.27 6.43
N LYS A 12 -3.80 -21.28 6.31
CA LYS A 12 -2.59 -21.38 7.12
C LYS A 12 -1.59 -20.27 6.78
N MET A 13 -1.46 -19.93 5.50
CA MET A 13 -0.57 -18.85 5.08
C MET A 13 -1.10 -17.50 5.56
N SER A 14 -2.42 -17.29 5.51
CA SER A 14 -3.06 -16.09 6.02
C SER A 14 -2.76 -15.91 7.52
N GLU A 15 -2.86 -16.97 8.31
CA GLU A 15 -2.56 -16.95 9.73
C GLU A 15 -1.08 -16.71 10.02
N ARG A 16 -0.20 -17.07 9.10
CA ARG A 16 1.25 -16.94 9.26
C ARG A 16 1.79 -15.61 8.75
N LEU A 17 1.03 -14.93 7.88
CA LEU A 17 1.50 -13.68 7.30
C LEU A 17 1.55 -12.58 8.36
N THR A 18 2.67 -11.88 8.39
CA THR A 18 2.81 -10.70 9.24
C THR A 18 2.04 -9.54 8.64
N LYS A 19 1.77 -8.53 9.44
CA LYS A 19 1.16 -7.29 8.96
C LYS A 19 2.00 -6.65 7.86
N HIS A 20 3.32 -6.76 7.99
CA HIS A 20 4.27 -6.26 6.99
C HIS A 20 4.10 -6.98 5.64
N GLU A 21 3.97 -8.30 5.67
CA GLU A 21 3.79 -9.10 4.46
C GLU A 21 2.45 -8.82 3.79
N ILE A 22 1.39 -8.65 4.58
CA ILE A 22 0.07 -8.29 4.06
C ILE A 22 0.13 -6.92 3.38
N ARG A 23 0.78 -5.95 4.02
CA ARG A 23 0.95 -4.61 3.46
C ARG A 23 1.70 -4.65 2.13
N GLU A 24 2.75 -5.45 2.06
CA GLU A 24 3.52 -5.61 0.83
C GLU A 24 2.65 -6.19 -0.29
N GLY A 25 1.81 -7.17 0.03
CA GLY A 25 0.86 -7.74 -0.92
C GLY A 25 -0.15 -6.70 -1.41
N VAL A 26 -0.66 -5.88 -0.52
CA VAL A 26 -1.57 -4.77 -0.88
C VAL A 26 -0.87 -3.82 -1.83
N PHE A 27 0.36 -3.43 -1.50
CA PHE A 27 1.15 -2.54 -2.35
C PHE A 27 1.31 -3.11 -3.76
N LEU A 28 1.67 -4.39 -3.86
CA LEU A 28 1.90 -5.02 -5.16
C LEU A 28 0.62 -5.07 -6.01
N LEU A 29 -0.52 -5.36 -5.40
CA LEU A 29 -1.80 -5.32 -6.11
C LEU A 29 -2.13 -3.90 -6.60
N LEU A 30 -1.94 -2.91 -5.74
CA LEU A 30 -2.22 -1.52 -6.10
C LEU A 30 -1.28 -1.03 -7.20
N TYR A 31 -0.02 -1.41 -7.14
CA TYR A 31 0.96 -1.04 -8.14
C TYR A 31 0.59 -1.62 -9.51
N GLN A 32 0.25 -2.90 -9.55
CA GLN A 32 -0.21 -3.56 -10.76
C GLN A 32 -1.48 -2.90 -11.31
N ASN A 33 -2.43 -2.57 -10.43
CA ASN A 33 -3.65 -1.86 -10.81
C ASN A 33 -3.33 -0.51 -11.45
N GLU A 34 -2.39 0.24 -10.88
CA GLU A 34 -1.98 1.55 -11.41
C GLU A 34 -1.34 1.43 -12.79
N ILE A 35 -0.53 0.41 -13.00
CA ILE A 35 0.17 0.20 -14.28
C ILE A 35 -0.77 -0.29 -15.38
N SER A 36 -1.59 -1.29 -15.06
CA SER A 36 -2.39 -1.99 -16.08
C SER A 36 -3.83 -1.53 -16.22
N GLY A 37 -4.35 -0.87 -15.19
CA GLY A 37 -5.78 -0.55 -15.14
C GLY A 37 -6.67 -1.76 -14.90
N THR A 38 -6.08 -2.93 -14.66
CA THR A 38 -6.81 -4.17 -14.43
C THR A 38 -7.44 -4.17 -13.03
N ASP A 39 -8.64 -4.72 -12.93
CA ASP A 39 -9.39 -4.82 -11.67
C ASP A 39 -8.60 -5.58 -10.59
N ILE A 40 -8.74 -5.16 -9.35
CA ILE A 40 -8.01 -5.75 -8.21
C ILE A 40 -8.31 -7.25 -8.06
N ASP A 41 -9.57 -7.66 -8.18
CA ASP A 41 -9.94 -9.06 -8.03
C ASP A 41 -9.28 -9.92 -9.10
N GLU A 42 -9.23 -9.44 -10.33
CA GLU A 42 -8.59 -10.14 -11.43
C GLU A 42 -7.07 -10.23 -11.22
N LEU A 43 -6.46 -9.15 -10.78
CA LEU A 43 -5.03 -9.12 -10.47
C LEU A 43 -4.67 -10.06 -9.32
N ALA A 44 -5.52 -10.16 -8.31
CA ALA A 44 -5.28 -11.02 -7.17
C ALA A 44 -5.14 -12.48 -7.60
N GLY A 45 -6.03 -12.94 -8.48
CA GLY A 45 -5.95 -14.31 -9.03
C GLY A 45 -4.69 -14.52 -9.85
N ALA A 46 -4.37 -13.57 -10.71
CA ALA A 46 -3.19 -13.66 -11.58
C ALA A 46 -1.89 -13.61 -10.78
N CYS A 47 -1.81 -12.76 -9.76
CA CYS A 47 -0.63 -12.65 -8.92
C CYS A 47 -0.37 -13.92 -8.13
N GLU A 48 -1.42 -14.54 -7.59
CA GLU A 48 -1.29 -15.78 -6.85
C GLU A 48 -0.73 -16.90 -7.73
N GLU A 49 -1.23 -17.01 -8.96
CA GLU A 49 -0.76 -18.02 -9.91
C GLU A 49 0.64 -17.76 -10.43
N ALA A 50 0.91 -16.51 -10.86
CA ALA A 50 2.14 -16.18 -11.56
C ALA A 50 3.35 -16.03 -10.66
N TYR A 51 3.14 -15.52 -9.44
CA TYR A 51 4.24 -15.14 -8.55
C TYR A 51 4.27 -15.96 -7.26
N GLU A 52 3.43 -16.95 -7.13
CA GLU A 52 3.31 -17.74 -5.90
C GLU A 52 3.13 -16.85 -4.66
N MET A 53 2.55 -15.68 -4.87
CA MET A 53 2.34 -14.72 -3.80
C MET A 53 1.09 -15.07 -3.02
N ALA A 54 1.22 -15.10 -1.69
CA ALA A 54 0.08 -15.35 -0.83
C ALA A 54 -0.82 -14.12 -0.81
N VAL A 55 -1.95 -14.20 -1.51
CA VAL A 55 -2.94 -13.13 -1.55
C VAL A 55 -4.13 -13.57 -0.72
N THR A 56 -4.28 -12.95 0.43
CA THR A 56 -5.37 -13.28 1.37
C THR A 56 -6.60 -12.41 1.09
N GLY A 57 -7.74 -12.81 1.67
CA GLY A 57 -8.95 -11.99 1.60
C GLY A 57 -8.74 -10.61 2.18
N GLU A 58 -7.94 -10.49 3.24
CA GLU A 58 -7.61 -9.20 3.84
C GLU A 58 -6.80 -8.32 2.89
N THR A 59 -5.85 -8.92 2.17
CA THR A 59 -5.03 -8.21 1.17
C THR A 59 -5.92 -7.60 0.08
N VAL A 60 -6.82 -8.40 -0.49
CA VAL A 60 -7.72 -7.95 -1.55
C VAL A 60 -8.67 -6.87 -1.05
N LYS A 61 -9.27 -7.10 0.11
CA LYS A 61 -10.22 -6.14 0.71
C LYS A 61 -9.56 -4.79 0.95
N THR A 62 -8.35 -4.79 1.50
CA THR A 62 -7.61 -3.56 1.75
C THR A 62 -7.25 -2.84 0.46
N ALA A 63 -6.75 -3.58 -0.54
CA ALA A 63 -6.41 -2.99 -1.83
C ALA A 63 -7.62 -2.34 -2.49
N LYS A 64 -8.78 -3.00 -2.45
CA LYS A 64 -10.03 -2.44 -2.99
C LYS A 64 -10.44 -1.18 -2.24
N ALA A 65 -10.32 -1.17 -0.93
CA ALA A 65 -10.67 0.00 -0.11
C ALA A 65 -9.77 1.19 -0.46
N VAL A 66 -8.48 0.97 -0.65
CA VAL A 66 -7.55 2.03 -1.07
C VAL A 66 -7.92 2.54 -2.46
N ALA A 67 -8.19 1.64 -3.39
CA ALA A 67 -8.52 2.01 -4.78
C ALA A 67 -9.79 2.86 -4.87
N GLU A 68 -10.77 2.60 -4.02
CA GLU A 68 -12.01 3.39 -3.97
C GLU A 68 -11.75 4.84 -3.54
N LYS A 69 -10.60 5.12 -2.95
CA LYS A 69 -10.25 6.44 -2.41
C LYS A 69 -9.13 7.14 -3.17
N TYR A 70 -8.79 6.67 -4.35
CA TYR A 70 -7.69 7.23 -5.14
C TYR A 70 -7.78 8.76 -5.29
N ASP A 71 -8.97 9.28 -5.62
CA ASP A 71 -9.14 10.72 -5.83
C ASP A 71 -8.84 11.52 -4.56
N GLU A 72 -9.35 11.05 -3.43
CA GLU A 72 -9.09 11.68 -2.13
C GLU A 72 -7.61 11.60 -1.77
N LEU A 73 -7.01 10.45 -1.96
CA LEU A 73 -5.60 10.23 -1.63
C LEU A 73 -4.67 11.06 -2.52
N ASP A 74 -4.99 11.14 -3.80
CA ASP A 74 -4.21 11.94 -4.74
C ASP A 74 -4.30 13.44 -4.43
N ALA A 75 -5.45 13.90 -3.93
CA ALA A 75 -5.59 15.28 -3.49
C ALA A 75 -4.67 15.59 -2.31
N VAL A 76 -4.52 14.66 -1.37
CA VAL A 76 -3.59 14.81 -0.26
C VAL A 76 -2.14 14.85 -0.77
N ILE A 77 -1.80 13.94 -1.68
CA ILE A 77 -0.46 13.90 -2.27
C ILE A 77 -0.15 15.24 -2.96
N ALA A 78 -1.09 15.76 -3.73
CA ALA A 78 -0.92 17.02 -4.44
C ALA A 78 -0.66 18.18 -3.46
N GLU A 79 -1.37 18.20 -2.35
CA GLU A 79 -1.23 19.26 -1.35
C GLU A 79 0.13 19.23 -0.65
N TYR A 80 0.64 18.04 -0.35
CA TYR A 80 1.86 17.89 0.45
C TYR A 80 3.11 17.56 -0.35
N SER A 81 3.00 17.40 -1.66
CA SER A 81 4.13 17.19 -2.56
C SER A 81 4.57 18.54 -3.13
N GLU A 82 5.35 19.28 -2.35
CA GLU A 82 5.76 20.65 -2.69
C GLU A 82 6.66 20.75 -3.92
N THR A 83 7.40 19.68 -4.22
CA THR A 83 8.42 19.70 -5.27
C THR A 83 8.01 19.03 -6.57
N ARG A 84 6.92 18.29 -6.58
CA ARG A 84 6.48 17.52 -7.76
C ARG A 84 4.98 17.52 -7.92
N GLU A 85 4.52 17.66 -9.16
CA GLU A 85 3.12 17.43 -9.50
C GLU A 85 2.81 15.93 -9.43
N VAL A 86 1.58 15.56 -9.05
CA VAL A 86 1.19 14.15 -8.92
C VAL A 86 1.46 13.37 -10.21
N SER A 87 1.21 13.98 -11.37
CA SER A 87 1.45 13.34 -12.66
C SER A 87 2.92 13.01 -12.93
N ARG A 88 3.83 13.68 -12.22
CA ARG A 88 5.28 13.46 -12.38
C ARG A 88 5.87 12.55 -11.32
N ILE A 89 5.07 12.14 -10.35
CA ILE A 89 5.52 11.21 -9.31
C ILE A 89 5.56 9.81 -9.93
N PRO A 90 6.67 9.08 -9.82
CA PRO A 90 6.72 7.70 -10.32
C PRO A 90 5.59 6.86 -9.75
N LYS A 91 5.03 5.96 -10.54
CA LYS A 91 3.89 5.15 -10.13
C LYS A 91 4.14 4.34 -8.87
N VAL A 92 5.36 3.85 -8.68
CA VAL A 92 5.72 3.11 -7.47
C VAL A 92 5.63 4.02 -6.24
N ASN A 93 6.13 5.25 -6.35
CA ASN A 93 6.09 6.22 -5.25
C ASN A 93 4.66 6.64 -4.93
N LYS A 94 3.87 6.90 -5.97
CA LYS A 94 2.47 7.27 -5.83
C LYS A 94 1.67 6.18 -5.12
N THR A 95 1.92 4.93 -5.48
CA THR A 95 1.26 3.78 -4.86
C THR A 95 1.61 3.68 -3.38
N ILE A 96 2.89 3.85 -3.04
CA ILE A 96 3.33 3.82 -1.65
C ILE A 96 2.67 4.95 -0.85
N LEU A 97 2.64 6.15 -1.40
CA LEU A 97 2.01 7.30 -0.75
C LEU A 97 0.52 7.10 -0.55
N ARG A 98 -0.19 6.60 -1.56
CA ARG A 98 -1.62 6.31 -1.46
C ARG A 98 -1.91 5.33 -0.33
N LEU A 99 -1.16 4.23 -0.27
CA LEU A 99 -1.35 3.23 0.78
C LEU A 99 -1.09 3.80 2.17
N ALA A 100 0.02 4.52 2.33
CA ALA A 100 0.38 5.08 3.64
C ALA A 100 -0.65 6.11 4.11
N ILE A 101 -1.09 7.00 3.24
CA ILE A 101 -2.09 8.01 3.59
C ILE A 101 -3.42 7.35 3.95
N TYR A 102 -3.80 6.30 3.23
CA TYR A 102 -4.98 5.51 3.58
C TYR A 102 -4.86 4.94 5.00
N GLU A 103 -3.71 4.34 5.32
CA GLU A 103 -3.49 3.77 6.66
C GLU A 103 -3.56 4.85 7.74
N ILE A 104 -2.96 6.00 7.50
CA ILE A 104 -2.98 7.13 8.44
C ILE A 104 -4.41 7.62 8.68
N ASN A 105 -5.19 7.75 7.63
CA ASN A 105 -6.54 8.33 7.73
C ASN A 105 -7.60 7.35 8.20
N TYR A 106 -7.48 6.07 7.88
CA TYR A 106 -8.54 5.09 8.10
C TYR A 106 -8.17 3.93 9.00
N ARG A 107 -6.88 3.77 9.31
CA ARG A 107 -6.40 2.66 10.13
C ARG A 107 -5.59 3.13 11.34
N GLY A 108 -5.75 4.39 11.73
CA GLY A 108 -5.00 4.98 12.84
C GLY A 108 -5.22 4.32 14.20
N ASP A 109 -6.34 3.65 14.38
CA ASP A 109 -6.64 2.89 15.59
C ASP A 109 -5.77 1.63 15.72
N LYS A 110 -5.33 1.08 14.59
CA LYS A 110 -4.53 -0.17 14.55
C LYS A 110 -3.09 0.07 14.15
N ILE A 111 -2.84 1.12 13.36
CA ILE A 111 -1.52 1.44 12.83
C ILE A 111 -1.21 2.89 13.21
N PRO A 112 -0.28 3.11 14.16
CA PRO A 112 0.11 4.49 14.50
C PRO A 112 0.63 5.21 13.25
N PRO A 113 0.29 6.47 13.04
CA PRO A 113 0.74 7.21 11.86
C PRO A 113 2.24 7.15 11.61
N LYS A 114 3.05 7.27 12.65
CA LYS A 114 4.50 7.17 12.49
C LYS A 114 4.94 5.79 12.01
N ALA A 115 4.24 4.75 12.42
CA ALA A 115 4.52 3.39 11.94
C ALA A 115 4.16 3.26 10.46
N ALA A 116 3.05 3.87 10.02
CA ALA A 116 2.67 3.87 8.60
C ALA A 116 3.74 4.58 7.76
N VAL A 117 4.29 5.69 8.25
CA VAL A 117 5.37 6.41 7.56
C VAL A 117 6.62 5.53 7.47
N ASN A 118 7.01 4.87 8.56
CA ASN A 118 8.18 3.99 8.56
C ASN A 118 8.01 2.82 7.57
N GLU A 119 6.82 2.23 7.53
CA GLU A 119 6.55 1.13 6.60
C GLU A 119 6.58 1.59 5.15
N ALA A 120 6.10 2.80 4.88
CA ALA A 120 6.17 3.38 3.54
C ALA A 120 7.64 3.57 3.10
N VAL A 121 8.48 4.05 4.01
CA VAL A 121 9.91 4.23 3.74
C VAL A 121 10.58 2.87 3.46
N GLU A 122 10.22 1.83 4.21
CA GLU A 122 10.75 0.49 3.97
C GLU A 122 10.33 -0.06 2.60
N LEU A 123 9.07 0.16 2.19
CA LEU A 123 8.62 -0.22 0.85
C LEU A 123 9.40 0.55 -0.22
N ALA A 124 9.66 1.83 0.00
CA ALA A 124 10.43 2.64 -0.93
C ALA A 124 11.87 2.12 -1.09
N LYS A 125 12.49 1.72 0.01
CA LYS A 125 13.83 1.15 -0.04
C LYS A 125 13.89 -0.15 -0.83
N LYS A 126 12.80 -0.91 -0.82
CA LYS A 126 12.73 -2.19 -1.51
C LYS A 126 12.36 -2.06 -2.99
N TYR A 127 11.42 -1.17 -3.31
CA TYR A 127 10.82 -1.11 -4.65
C TYR A 127 11.11 0.16 -5.44
N ALA A 128 11.51 1.24 -4.79
CA ALA A 128 11.78 2.51 -5.45
C ALA A 128 13.30 2.78 -5.48
N GLU A 129 13.68 3.91 -6.05
CA GLU A 129 15.08 4.32 -6.03
C GLU A 129 15.44 4.89 -4.66
N LYS A 130 16.72 4.80 -4.30
CA LYS A 130 17.21 5.25 -2.98
C LYS A 130 16.81 6.69 -2.65
N LYS A 131 16.86 7.58 -3.63
CA LYS A 131 16.49 9.00 -3.45
C LYS A 131 15.00 9.17 -3.14
N ASP A 132 14.15 8.24 -3.55
CA ASP A 132 12.71 8.34 -3.41
C ASP A 132 12.22 8.09 -1.99
N SER A 133 13.01 7.36 -1.18
CA SER A 133 12.63 7.14 0.22
C SER A 133 12.62 8.45 1.00
N SER A 134 13.54 9.37 0.70
CA SER A 134 13.56 10.69 1.32
C SER A 134 12.38 11.54 0.91
N PHE A 135 12.00 11.48 -0.37
CA PHE A 135 10.84 12.20 -0.88
C PHE A 135 9.56 11.71 -0.19
N ILE A 136 9.38 10.39 -0.12
CA ILE A 136 8.21 9.79 0.53
C ILE A 136 8.15 10.14 2.01
N ASN A 137 9.29 10.04 2.70
CA ASN A 137 9.35 10.41 4.10
C ASN A 137 9.00 11.89 4.31
N GLY A 138 9.48 12.76 3.42
CA GLY A 138 9.19 14.19 3.48
C GLY A 138 7.71 14.50 3.32
N VAL A 139 7.06 13.92 2.33
CA VAL A 139 5.63 14.12 2.07
C VAL A 139 4.81 13.65 3.27
N LEU A 140 5.04 12.42 3.71
CA LEU A 140 4.25 11.83 4.79
C LEU A 140 4.54 12.48 6.14
N GLY A 141 5.79 12.78 6.43
CA GLY A 141 6.15 13.48 7.66
C GLY A 141 5.50 14.84 7.75
N ASN A 142 5.50 15.57 6.64
CA ASN A 142 4.85 16.87 6.57
C ASN A 142 3.35 16.76 6.78
N TYR A 143 2.74 15.74 6.17
CA TYR A 143 1.31 15.47 6.31
C TYR A 143 0.91 15.21 7.77
N ILE A 144 1.60 14.29 8.45
CA ILE A 144 1.24 13.97 9.83
C ILE A 144 1.50 15.13 10.80
N ARG A 145 2.52 15.94 10.55
CA ARG A 145 2.79 17.12 11.39
C ARG A 145 1.70 18.19 11.22
N LYS A 146 1.38 18.54 9.98
CA LYS A 146 0.40 19.60 9.70
C LYS A 146 -1.02 19.23 10.10
N THR A 147 -1.33 17.95 10.12
CA THR A 147 -2.66 17.47 10.54
C THR A 147 -2.73 17.07 12.01
N GLY A 148 -1.63 17.21 12.75
CA GLY A 148 -1.57 16.84 14.16
C GLY A 148 -1.57 15.34 14.42
N LYS A 149 -1.35 14.52 13.40
CA LYS A 149 -1.37 13.06 13.52
C LYS A 149 -0.04 12.46 13.96
N ASP A 150 1.00 13.28 14.09
CA ASP A 150 2.29 12.84 14.60
C ASP A 150 2.34 12.78 16.13
N ALA A 151 1.35 13.33 16.80
CA ALA A 151 1.21 13.24 18.25
C ALA A 151 0.81 11.82 18.64
N ASP A 152 1.35 11.32 19.74
CA ASP A 152 1.06 9.97 20.25
C ASP A 152 -0.35 9.82 20.83
#